data_ca235856bf17d7edaec182f8ca843d59
#
_entry.id   ca235856bf17d7edaec182f8ca843d59
#
_cell.length_a   1.000
_cell.length_b   1.000
_cell.length_c   1.000
_cell.angle_alpha   90.00
_cell.angle_beta   90.00
_cell.angle_gamma   90.00
#
_symmetry.space_group_name_H-M   'P 1'
#
loop_
_entity.id
_entity.type
_entity.pdbx_description
1 polymer ?
#
loop_
_entity_poly.entity_id
_entity_poly.type
_entity_poly.pdbx_seq_one_letter_code
_entity_poly.pdbx_strand_id
1 'polypeptide(L)'
;KNKQDYEDNYSTGQGSVGTFAARSAGAWGNSLQVVTCPSASAFEQTTTVSQQLDGAAAVGDTTITVDSDATSYLNIGDVIEFSSTASGVDFTTGEKYRVTNLTSTVVTIVQHPRGEGGLITAAVDNARIKRKWRYADQVDGAPGTSSYATTRSGSGDEIHVVVIDEDGSVSGVPGTVLESYSKLSKASDAKSPQGDVNYYPTVISNKSNYVFWMDHNTSGTNWGNAAAGTTFTAVDVPTSESLSGGLDGTASTDGELKAGYELFNDADTVDVGLIIAGPSGSASHIDNLITIAENRKDCVVFASPQRSDVVNISNSNTQTANVVDFFNGIRSTSYAVFDSGYKYCYDRYSDVY
;
A
#
# COMPACT_ATOMS: atom_id res chain seq x y z
N LYS A 1 -8.44 -6.94 10.46
CA LYS A 1 -9.31 -5.80 10.09
C LYS A 1 -8.87 -4.50 10.77
N ASN A 2 -8.14 -4.59 11.86
CA ASN A 2 -7.52 -3.48 12.58
C ASN A 2 -6.25 -3.96 13.30
N LYS A 3 -5.55 -3.07 14.02
CA LYS A 3 -4.32 -3.41 14.73
C LYS A 3 -4.51 -4.54 15.75
N GLN A 4 -5.60 -4.54 16.51
CA GLN A 4 -5.89 -5.57 17.52
C GLN A 4 -6.08 -6.95 16.85
N ASP A 5 -6.86 -7.02 15.76
CA ASP A 5 -7.07 -8.26 15.00
C ASP A 5 -5.73 -8.80 14.43
N TYR A 6 -4.83 -7.90 13.98
CA TYR A 6 -3.50 -8.27 13.55
C TYR A 6 -2.65 -8.85 14.70
N GLU A 7 -2.62 -8.16 15.84
CA GLU A 7 -1.84 -8.58 17.02
C GLU A 7 -2.32 -9.93 17.57
N ASP A 8 -3.63 -10.16 17.57
CA ASP A 8 -4.24 -11.39 18.12
C ASP A 8 -4.08 -12.59 17.19
N ASN A 9 -4.10 -12.39 15.86
CA ASN A 9 -4.25 -13.50 14.92
C ASN A 9 -3.10 -13.65 13.91
N TYR A 10 -2.31 -12.59 13.63
CA TYR A 10 -1.39 -12.57 12.48
C TYR A 10 0.04 -12.14 12.81
N SER A 11 0.31 -11.61 13.99
CA SER A 11 1.62 -11.04 14.38
C SER A 11 2.77 -12.05 14.40
N THR A 12 2.47 -13.35 14.41
CA THR A 12 3.46 -14.44 14.38
C THR A 12 3.73 -15.00 12.98
N GLY A 13 3.07 -14.45 11.97
CA GLY A 13 3.15 -14.90 10.58
C GLY A 13 1.94 -15.71 10.13
N GLN A 14 1.61 -15.62 8.85
CA GLN A 14 0.46 -16.29 8.24
C GLN A 14 0.77 -16.63 6.77
N GLY A 15 1.37 -17.78 6.54
CA GLY A 15 1.96 -18.22 5.27
C GLY A 15 1.04 -18.35 4.05
N SER A 16 -0.23 -17.94 4.13
CA SER A 16 -1.18 -18.08 3.02
C SER A 16 -1.72 -16.75 2.47
N VAL A 17 -1.22 -15.60 2.97
CA VAL A 17 -1.80 -14.27 2.69
C VAL A 17 -0.79 -13.26 2.13
N GLY A 18 0.39 -13.71 1.68
CA GLY A 18 1.49 -12.84 1.24
C GLY A 18 2.37 -12.39 2.39
N THR A 19 3.40 -11.57 2.06
CA THR A 19 4.39 -11.12 3.05
C THR A 19 3.94 -9.87 3.80
N PHE A 20 3.01 -9.11 3.22
CA PHE A 20 2.46 -7.89 3.82
C PHE A 20 0.95 -7.78 3.61
N ALA A 21 0.29 -7.04 4.48
CA ALA A 21 -1.13 -6.69 4.35
C ALA A 21 -1.34 -5.20 4.65
N ALA A 22 -2.37 -4.61 4.05
CA ALA A 22 -2.75 -3.22 4.35
C ALA A 22 -3.18 -3.08 5.82
N ARG A 23 -2.75 -1.98 6.45
CA ARG A 23 -3.04 -1.71 7.87
C ARG A 23 -4.49 -1.41 8.15
N SER A 24 -5.19 -0.86 7.18
CA SER A 24 -6.61 -0.56 7.27
C SER A 24 -7.38 -1.34 6.21
N ALA A 25 -8.58 -1.79 6.54
CA ALA A 25 -9.48 -2.44 5.60
C ALA A 25 -9.98 -1.45 4.55
N GLY A 26 -10.30 -1.92 3.36
CA GLY A 26 -10.84 -1.12 2.27
C GLY A 26 -10.15 -1.37 0.93
N ALA A 27 -10.78 -0.95 -0.15
CA ALA A 27 -10.24 -1.07 -1.51
C ALA A 27 -8.97 -0.22 -1.73
N TRP A 28 -8.79 0.86 -0.97
CA TRP A 28 -7.62 1.73 -1.04
C TRP A 28 -6.30 0.96 -0.82
N GLY A 29 -6.33 -0.10 0.00
CA GLY A 29 -5.16 -0.95 0.24
C GLY A 29 -4.65 -1.67 -1.00
N ASN A 30 -5.47 -1.82 -2.05
CA ASN A 30 -5.06 -2.41 -3.32
C ASN A 30 -4.10 -1.52 -4.12
N SER A 31 -4.00 -0.23 -3.76
CA SER A 31 -3.03 0.72 -4.33
C SER A 31 -1.63 0.58 -3.72
N LEU A 32 -1.48 -0.18 -2.66
CA LEU A 32 -0.20 -0.32 -1.97
C LEU A 32 0.65 -1.42 -2.62
N GLN A 33 1.92 -1.13 -2.83
CA GLN A 33 2.94 -2.11 -3.17
C GLN A 33 4.06 -2.06 -2.14
N VAL A 34 4.54 -3.21 -1.69
CA VAL A 34 5.71 -3.31 -0.84
C VAL A 34 6.87 -3.89 -1.62
N VAL A 35 7.97 -3.17 -1.66
CA VAL A 35 9.20 -3.61 -2.33
C VAL A 35 10.27 -3.86 -1.30
N THR A 36 10.91 -5.03 -1.37
CA THR A 36 12.03 -5.37 -0.50
C THR A 36 13.32 -5.56 -1.27
N CYS A 37 14.43 -5.11 -0.69
CA CYS A 37 15.77 -5.36 -1.18
C CYS A 37 16.56 -6.11 -0.09
N PRO A 38 16.62 -7.45 -0.18
CA PRO A 38 17.06 -8.31 0.92
C PRO A 38 18.56 -8.62 0.95
N SER A 39 19.35 -8.15 -0.02
CA SER A 39 20.77 -8.42 -0.10
C SER A 39 21.53 -7.39 -0.94
N ALA A 40 22.86 -7.39 -0.86
CA ALA A 40 23.69 -6.55 -1.71
C ALA A 40 23.53 -6.88 -3.20
N SER A 41 23.33 -8.16 -3.55
CA SER A 41 23.08 -8.59 -4.94
C SER A 41 21.69 -8.17 -5.42
N ALA A 42 20.68 -8.11 -4.54
CA ALA A 42 19.39 -7.52 -4.85
C ALA A 42 19.49 -6.00 -5.09
N PHE A 43 20.42 -5.31 -4.42
CA PHE A 43 20.63 -3.87 -4.57
C PHE A 43 21.37 -3.52 -5.86
N GLU A 44 22.49 -4.17 -6.12
CA GLU A 44 23.28 -4.00 -7.35
C GLU A 44 23.90 -5.34 -7.77
N GLN A 45 23.71 -5.73 -9.01
CA GLN A 45 24.21 -7.00 -9.54
C GLN A 45 24.62 -6.86 -11.01
N THR A 46 25.74 -7.48 -11.35
CA THR A 46 26.11 -7.71 -12.75
C THR A 46 25.65 -9.11 -13.18
N THR A 47 24.95 -9.20 -14.31
CA THR A 47 24.41 -10.45 -14.84
C THR A 47 25.51 -11.47 -15.16
N THR A 48 25.13 -12.73 -15.20
CA THR A 48 26.01 -13.83 -15.60
C THR A 48 26.18 -13.88 -17.13
N VAL A 49 27.05 -14.72 -17.63
CA VAL A 49 27.25 -14.94 -19.09
C VAL A 49 26.05 -15.56 -19.77
N SER A 50 25.09 -16.14 -19.04
CA SER A 50 23.83 -16.65 -19.58
C SER A 50 22.67 -15.64 -19.48
N GLN A 51 22.95 -14.40 -19.09
CA GLN A 51 21.98 -13.32 -18.87
C GLN A 51 22.48 -12.03 -19.53
N GLN A 52 23.04 -12.13 -20.72
CA GLN A 52 23.60 -11.01 -21.50
C GLN A 52 22.65 -10.62 -22.62
N LEU A 53 23.03 -9.63 -23.42
CA LEU A 53 22.30 -9.27 -24.62
C LEU A 53 22.37 -10.42 -25.64
N ASP A 54 21.22 -10.75 -26.22
CA ASP A 54 21.09 -11.60 -27.41
C ASP A 54 21.11 -10.70 -28.65
N GLY A 55 22.30 -10.50 -29.21
CA GLY A 55 22.57 -9.63 -30.34
C GLY A 55 22.94 -8.20 -29.96
N ALA A 56 23.61 -7.52 -30.91
CA ALA A 56 23.97 -6.12 -30.75
C ALA A 56 22.74 -5.21 -30.89
N ALA A 57 22.71 -4.13 -30.12
CA ALA A 57 21.66 -3.11 -30.21
C ALA A 57 22.25 -1.77 -30.69
N ALA A 58 21.54 -1.08 -31.57
CA ALA A 58 21.99 0.14 -32.21
C ALA A 58 21.69 1.40 -31.37
N VAL A 59 22.40 2.48 -31.66
CA VAL A 59 22.09 3.81 -31.10
C VAL A 59 20.63 4.18 -31.41
N GLY A 60 19.92 4.60 -30.39
CA GLY A 60 18.50 4.97 -30.49
C GLY A 60 17.50 3.84 -30.21
N ASP A 61 17.95 2.59 -30.15
CA ASP A 61 17.06 1.48 -29.81
C ASP A 61 16.49 1.65 -28.42
N THR A 62 15.18 1.48 -28.31
CA THR A 62 14.43 1.54 -27.05
C THR A 62 14.09 0.15 -26.51
N THR A 63 14.38 -0.88 -27.27
CA THR A 63 14.20 -2.30 -26.90
C THR A 63 15.46 -3.08 -27.14
N ILE A 64 15.78 -3.98 -26.22
CA ILE A 64 16.90 -4.91 -26.31
C ILE A 64 16.39 -6.32 -26.08
N THR A 65 17.06 -7.32 -26.64
CA THR A 65 16.82 -8.75 -26.37
C THR A 65 17.92 -9.32 -25.47
N VAL A 66 17.57 -10.34 -24.69
CA VAL A 66 18.48 -11.00 -23.75
C VAL A 66 18.40 -12.54 -23.90
N ASP A 67 19.50 -13.22 -23.59
CA ASP A 67 19.66 -14.68 -23.75
C ASP A 67 18.72 -15.54 -22.89
N SER A 68 18.26 -14.99 -21.76
CA SER A 68 17.45 -15.73 -20.81
C SER A 68 16.29 -14.91 -20.29
N ASP A 69 15.41 -15.52 -19.49
CA ASP A 69 14.26 -14.86 -18.91
C ASP A 69 14.66 -13.67 -18.02
N ALA A 70 14.50 -12.46 -18.57
CA ALA A 70 14.84 -11.22 -17.91
C ALA A 70 14.04 -10.99 -16.62
N THR A 71 12.83 -11.53 -16.50
CA THR A 71 11.98 -11.38 -15.31
C THR A 71 12.57 -12.08 -14.07
N SER A 72 13.53 -12.97 -14.29
CA SER A 72 14.25 -13.67 -13.20
C SER A 72 15.33 -12.81 -12.53
N TYR A 73 15.77 -11.70 -13.14
CA TYR A 73 16.86 -10.87 -12.62
C TYR A 73 16.67 -9.36 -12.80
N LEU A 74 15.67 -8.89 -13.55
CA LEU A 74 15.32 -7.50 -13.70
C LEU A 74 13.90 -7.23 -13.22
N ASN A 75 13.65 -5.99 -12.79
CA ASN A 75 12.31 -5.47 -12.50
C ASN A 75 12.06 -4.17 -13.25
N ILE A 76 10.79 -3.89 -13.54
CA ILE A 76 10.41 -2.58 -14.10
C ILE A 76 10.82 -1.48 -13.12
N GLY A 77 11.48 -0.45 -13.66
CA GLY A 77 12.01 0.66 -12.89
C GLY A 77 13.49 0.52 -12.49
N ASP A 78 14.08 -0.67 -12.56
CA ASP A 78 15.52 -0.85 -12.31
C ASP A 78 16.35 0.01 -13.25
N VAL A 79 17.49 0.48 -12.77
CA VAL A 79 18.46 1.22 -13.57
C VAL A 79 19.56 0.26 -14.01
N ILE A 80 19.82 0.23 -15.32
CA ILE A 80 20.77 -0.68 -15.92
C ILE A 80 21.87 0.05 -16.70
N GLU A 81 23.04 -0.57 -16.77
CA GLU A 81 24.19 -0.19 -17.57
C GLU A 81 24.64 -1.40 -18.39
N PHE A 82 25.22 -1.16 -19.58
CA PHE A 82 25.77 -2.25 -20.43
C PHE A 82 27.28 -2.25 -20.38
N SER A 83 27.89 -3.46 -20.36
CA SER A 83 29.34 -3.55 -20.51
C SER A 83 29.78 -3.11 -21.89
N SER A 84 30.97 -2.49 -21.94
CA SER A 84 31.56 -1.99 -23.20
C SER A 84 32.11 -3.11 -24.10
N THR A 85 32.25 -4.33 -23.55
CA THR A 85 32.75 -5.49 -24.28
C THR A 85 31.91 -6.73 -24.04
N ALA A 86 31.85 -7.63 -25.02
CA ALA A 86 31.19 -8.92 -24.93
C ALA A 86 31.67 -9.71 -23.69
N SER A 87 30.71 -10.21 -22.89
CA SER A 87 30.97 -10.95 -21.64
C SER A 87 31.83 -10.20 -20.61
N GLY A 88 32.14 -8.94 -20.84
CA GLY A 88 32.95 -8.08 -19.98
C GLY A 88 32.22 -7.60 -18.73
N VAL A 89 32.98 -7.02 -17.81
CA VAL A 89 32.48 -6.35 -16.60
C VAL A 89 32.91 -4.88 -16.53
N ASP A 90 33.25 -4.33 -17.70
CA ASP A 90 33.67 -2.95 -17.85
C ASP A 90 32.47 -2.08 -18.23
N PHE A 91 32.04 -1.22 -17.33
CA PHE A 91 30.90 -0.33 -17.45
C PHE A 91 31.36 1.14 -17.57
N THR A 92 32.37 1.39 -18.41
CA THR A 92 33.06 2.69 -18.51
C THR A 92 32.27 3.77 -19.23
N THR A 93 31.19 3.43 -19.95
CA THR A 93 30.38 4.46 -20.63
C THR A 93 29.66 5.38 -19.64
N GLY A 94 29.35 4.88 -18.44
CA GLY A 94 28.56 5.61 -17.42
C GLY A 94 27.12 5.91 -17.86
N GLU A 95 26.69 5.37 -19.01
CA GLU A 95 25.34 5.53 -19.54
C GLU A 95 24.36 4.64 -18.81
N LYS A 96 23.27 5.25 -18.33
CA LYS A 96 22.27 4.56 -17.52
C LYS A 96 20.92 4.59 -18.22
N TYR A 97 20.21 3.49 -18.07
CA TYR A 97 18.89 3.31 -18.67
C TYR A 97 17.94 2.77 -17.61
N ARG A 98 16.68 3.24 -17.65
CA ARG A 98 15.62 2.70 -16.78
C ARG A 98 14.81 1.70 -17.58
N VAL A 99 14.55 0.56 -16.98
CA VAL A 99 13.63 -0.48 -17.49
C VAL A 99 12.19 0.05 -17.36
N THR A 100 11.47 0.15 -18.47
CA THR A 100 10.07 0.63 -18.49
C THR A 100 9.06 -0.45 -18.79
N ASN A 101 9.48 -1.52 -19.50
CA ASN A 101 8.67 -2.72 -19.72
C ASN A 101 9.58 -3.92 -19.82
N LEU A 102 9.04 -5.08 -19.47
CA LEU A 102 9.79 -6.33 -19.36
C LEU A 102 8.92 -7.50 -19.80
N THR A 103 9.45 -8.31 -20.71
CA THR A 103 8.94 -9.63 -21.04
C THR A 103 10.05 -10.66 -20.81
N SER A 104 9.79 -11.93 -21.09
CA SER A 104 10.80 -12.97 -20.82
C SER A 104 12.16 -12.69 -21.48
N THR A 105 12.20 -12.19 -22.72
CA THR A 105 13.45 -11.94 -23.44
C THR A 105 13.59 -10.52 -23.99
N VAL A 106 12.59 -9.66 -23.84
CA VAL A 106 12.63 -8.29 -24.37
C VAL A 106 12.53 -7.30 -23.22
N VAL A 107 13.47 -6.38 -23.16
CA VAL A 107 13.55 -5.31 -22.16
C VAL A 107 13.40 -3.98 -22.87
N THR A 108 12.39 -3.19 -22.49
CA THR A 108 12.19 -1.82 -22.98
C THR A 108 12.87 -0.84 -22.02
N ILE A 109 13.63 0.10 -22.58
CA ILE A 109 14.44 1.04 -21.83
C ILE A 109 14.23 2.49 -22.25
N VAL A 110 14.51 3.40 -21.33
CA VAL A 110 14.66 4.84 -21.61
C VAL A 110 15.92 5.36 -20.93
N GLN A 111 16.48 6.46 -21.42
CA GLN A 111 17.65 7.08 -20.80
C GLN A 111 17.33 7.51 -19.35
N HIS A 112 18.22 7.26 -18.43
CA HIS A 112 18.10 7.68 -17.03
C HIS A 112 19.17 8.74 -16.70
N PRO A 113 18.80 9.85 -16.04
CA PRO A 113 17.47 10.22 -15.46
C PRO A 113 16.50 10.90 -16.45
N ARG A 114 16.84 11.06 -17.70
CA ARG A 114 16.09 11.85 -18.69
C ARG A 114 14.63 11.35 -18.87
N GLY A 115 14.41 10.04 -18.82
CA GLY A 115 13.09 9.44 -18.93
C GLY A 115 12.57 9.26 -20.36
N GLU A 116 13.37 9.57 -21.37
CA GLU A 116 13.03 9.43 -22.80
C GLU A 116 14.27 9.05 -23.63
N GLY A 117 14.07 8.57 -24.85
CA GLY A 117 15.13 8.17 -25.77
C GLY A 117 15.66 6.76 -25.49
N GLY A 118 16.29 6.16 -26.51
CA GLY A 118 16.92 4.84 -26.46
C GLY A 118 18.42 4.91 -26.17
N LEU A 119 19.15 3.88 -26.62
CA LEU A 119 20.59 3.77 -26.41
C LEU A 119 21.35 5.01 -26.90
N ILE A 120 22.24 5.54 -26.06
CA ILE A 120 23.13 6.66 -26.40
C ILE A 120 24.30 6.15 -27.23
N THR A 121 24.87 5.01 -26.81
CA THR A 121 25.92 4.28 -27.53
C THR A 121 25.39 2.88 -27.88
N ALA A 122 25.82 2.34 -29.01
CA ALA A 122 25.46 0.98 -29.41
C ALA A 122 25.98 -0.04 -28.38
N ALA A 123 25.13 -0.99 -27.99
CA ALA A 123 25.50 -2.08 -27.13
C ALA A 123 25.99 -3.27 -27.98
N VAL A 124 27.11 -3.88 -27.59
CA VAL A 124 27.68 -5.02 -28.29
C VAL A 124 26.91 -6.29 -27.98
N ASP A 125 26.92 -7.24 -28.94
CA ASP A 125 26.42 -8.58 -28.69
C ASP A 125 27.10 -9.20 -27.46
N ASN A 126 26.34 -9.96 -26.67
CA ASN A 126 26.81 -10.54 -25.42
C ASN A 126 27.31 -9.51 -24.36
N ALA A 127 26.87 -8.25 -24.44
CA ALA A 127 27.11 -7.29 -23.35
C ALA A 127 26.40 -7.74 -22.08
N ARG A 128 27.12 -7.70 -20.95
CA ARG A 128 26.50 -7.92 -19.63
C ARG A 128 25.72 -6.70 -19.18
N ILE A 129 24.74 -6.95 -18.36
CA ILE A 129 23.90 -5.92 -17.73
C ILE A 129 24.31 -5.77 -16.28
N LYS A 130 24.64 -4.55 -15.86
CA LYS A 130 24.75 -4.18 -14.45
C LYS A 130 23.43 -3.54 -14.04
N ARG A 131 22.72 -4.17 -13.11
CA ARG A 131 21.44 -3.71 -12.58
C ARG A 131 21.65 -3.03 -11.24
N LYS A 132 20.98 -1.88 -11.04
CA LYS A 132 20.81 -1.20 -9.76
C LYS A 132 19.34 -1.10 -9.42
N TRP A 133 18.99 -1.46 -8.19
CA TRP A 133 17.62 -1.41 -7.69
C TRP A 133 16.99 -0.02 -7.84
N ARG A 134 15.74 0.03 -8.30
CA ARG A 134 15.03 1.29 -8.62
C ARG A 134 14.90 2.28 -7.46
N TYR A 135 14.91 1.79 -6.22
CA TYR A 135 14.82 2.61 -5.00
C TYR A 135 16.17 2.78 -4.28
N ALA A 136 17.26 2.50 -4.93
CA ALA A 136 18.60 2.60 -4.35
C ALA A 136 18.92 4.00 -3.81
N ASP A 137 18.33 5.04 -4.41
CA ASP A 137 18.55 6.44 -3.99
C ASP A 137 17.64 6.86 -2.81
N GLN A 138 16.75 5.96 -2.34
CA GLN A 138 15.87 6.16 -1.18
C GLN A 138 16.46 5.60 0.11
N VAL A 139 17.64 4.97 0.06
CA VAL A 139 18.25 4.23 1.18
C VAL A 139 19.76 4.47 1.26
N ASP A 140 20.34 4.20 2.42
CA ASP A 140 21.77 4.40 2.71
C ASP A 140 22.65 3.24 2.21
N GLY A 141 22.76 3.05 0.89
CA GLY A 141 23.60 2.03 0.28
C GLY A 141 23.04 0.61 0.34
N ALA A 142 23.82 -0.38 -0.10
CA ALA A 142 23.38 -1.76 -0.15
C ALA A 142 23.18 -2.37 1.24
N PRO A 143 22.20 -3.27 1.42
CA PRO A 143 22.07 -4.04 2.65
C PRO A 143 23.16 -5.10 2.74
N GLY A 144 23.68 -5.32 3.92
CA GLY A 144 24.80 -6.24 4.16
C GLY A 144 24.66 -7.01 5.46
N THR A 145 25.65 -6.89 6.32
CA THR A 145 25.65 -7.46 7.67
C THR A 145 25.71 -6.35 8.70
N SER A 146 24.73 -6.31 9.59
CA SER A 146 24.70 -5.34 10.66
C SER A 146 25.85 -5.55 11.66
N SER A 147 26.22 -4.49 12.38
CA SER A 147 27.18 -4.61 13.49
C SER A 147 26.67 -5.55 14.59
N TYR A 148 25.35 -5.60 14.79
CA TYR A 148 24.71 -6.51 15.74
C TYR A 148 24.95 -7.98 15.38
N ALA A 149 24.73 -8.35 14.12
CA ALA A 149 24.96 -9.70 13.62
C ALA A 149 26.45 -10.04 13.58
N THR A 150 27.30 -9.12 13.11
CA THR A 150 28.76 -9.32 13.02
C THR A 150 29.37 -9.68 14.37
N THR A 151 29.00 -8.98 15.46
CA THR A 151 29.50 -9.26 16.82
C THR A 151 29.04 -10.61 17.38
N ARG A 152 28.06 -11.24 16.72
CA ARG A 152 27.50 -12.55 17.08
C ARG A 152 27.83 -13.64 16.07
N SER A 153 28.81 -13.40 15.19
CA SER A 153 29.19 -14.32 14.12
C SER A 153 28.04 -14.64 13.14
N GLY A 154 27.06 -13.75 13.03
CA GLY A 154 26.02 -13.79 12.03
C GLY A 154 26.39 -13.02 10.77
N SER A 155 25.66 -13.23 9.67
CA SER A 155 25.92 -12.54 8.40
C SER A 155 24.69 -12.40 7.51
N GLY A 156 24.66 -11.35 6.67
CA GLY A 156 23.65 -11.14 5.63
C GLY A 156 22.26 -10.78 6.16
N ASP A 157 22.19 -10.20 7.35
CA ASP A 157 20.92 -9.96 8.03
C ASP A 157 20.17 -8.68 7.58
N GLU A 158 20.86 -7.73 6.91
CA GLU A 158 20.18 -6.47 6.53
C GLU A 158 19.21 -6.63 5.36
N ILE A 159 18.15 -5.80 5.38
CA ILE A 159 17.11 -5.70 4.38
C ILE A 159 16.59 -4.26 4.30
N HIS A 160 16.22 -3.80 3.10
CA HIS A 160 15.45 -2.58 2.90
C HIS A 160 14.01 -2.91 2.56
N VAL A 161 13.08 -2.07 3.04
CA VAL A 161 11.66 -2.16 2.75
C VAL A 161 11.15 -0.79 2.33
N VAL A 162 10.43 -0.72 1.21
CA VAL A 162 9.82 0.51 0.69
C VAL A 162 8.34 0.26 0.44
N VAL A 163 7.50 1.14 0.94
CA VAL A 163 6.04 1.12 0.70
C VAL A 163 5.70 2.19 -0.32
N ILE A 164 4.91 1.82 -1.31
CA ILE A 164 4.63 2.63 -2.48
C ILE A 164 3.13 2.71 -2.70
N ASP A 165 2.68 3.87 -3.16
CA ASP A 165 1.35 4.06 -3.74
C ASP A 165 1.42 3.72 -5.24
N GLU A 166 1.06 2.48 -5.59
CA GLU A 166 1.31 1.95 -6.94
C GLU A 166 0.48 2.67 -8.00
N ASP A 167 -0.79 2.88 -7.75
CA ASP A 167 -1.74 3.50 -8.69
C ASP A 167 -2.16 4.93 -8.33
N GLY A 168 -1.68 5.46 -7.20
CA GLY A 168 -1.92 6.84 -6.79
C GLY A 168 -3.19 7.06 -5.97
N SER A 169 -3.90 6.02 -5.55
CA SER A 169 -5.15 6.18 -4.78
C SER A 169 -4.95 6.76 -3.38
N VAL A 170 -3.72 6.75 -2.86
CA VAL A 170 -3.38 7.28 -1.53
C VAL A 170 -2.81 8.69 -1.61
N SER A 171 -1.84 8.92 -2.50
CA SER A 171 -1.09 10.19 -2.61
C SER A 171 -1.61 11.10 -3.72
N GLY A 172 -2.42 10.59 -4.65
CA GLY A 172 -2.82 11.26 -5.87
C GLY A 172 -1.82 11.10 -7.03
N VAL A 173 -0.65 10.48 -6.81
CA VAL A 173 0.39 10.32 -7.84
C VAL A 173 0.89 8.87 -7.86
N PRO A 174 0.67 8.12 -8.94
CA PRO A 174 1.16 6.75 -9.07
C PRO A 174 2.67 6.63 -8.89
N GLY A 175 3.10 5.58 -8.18
CA GLY A 175 4.50 5.28 -7.93
C GLY A 175 5.16 6.10 -6.81
N THR A 176 4.37 6.89 -6.07
CA THR A 176 4.89 7.68 -4.94
C THR A 176 5.41 6.77 -3.83
N VAL A 177 6.64 7.04 -3.37
CA VAL A 177 7.18 6.39 -2.17
C VAL A 177 6.52 6.99 -0.93
N LEU A 178 5.77 6.16 -0.20
CA LEU A 178 5.08 6.55 1.03
C LEU A 178 5.98 6.41 2.26
N GLU A 179 6.72 5.29 2.34
CA GLU A 179 7.62 4.99 3.44
C GLU A 179 8.87 4.27 2.94
N SER A 180 10.01 4.55 3.56
CA SER A 180 11.27 3.87 3.30
C SER A 180 11.94 3.48 4.61
N TYR A 181 12.35 2.22 4.71
CA TYR A 181 13.03 1.64 5.85
C TYR A 181 14.37 1.05 5.40
N SER A 182 15.45 1.69 5.83
CA SER A 182 16.81 1.31 5.46
C SER A 182 17.44 0.43 6.53
N LYS A 183 18.16 -0.62 6.10
CA LYS A 183 19.01 -1.48 6.95
C LYS A 183 18.30 -2.04 8.19
N LEU A 184 17.06 -2.49 8.00
CA LEU A 184 16.38 -3.33 8.98
C LEU A 184 17.05 -4.72 9.01
N SER A 185 16.84 -5.50 10.06
CA SER A 185 17.43 -6.82 10.22
C SER A 185 16.40 -7.95 10.08
N LYS A 186 16.82 -9.04 9.44
CA LYS A 186 16.10 -10.32 9.37
C LYS A 186 16.25 -11.14 10.65
N ALA A 187 17.19 -10.77 11.55
CA ALA A 187 17.40 -11.45 12.83
C ALA A 187 16.38 -11.00 13.88
N SER A 188 15.71 -11.94 14.50
CA SER A 188 14.60 -11.67 15.45
C SER A 188 15.04 -10.94 16.73
N ASP A 189 16.29 -11.10 17.13
CA ASP A 189 16.90 -10.47 18.31
C ASP A 189 17.65 -9.17 18.00
N ALA A 190 17.65 -8.72 16.73
CA ALA A 190 18.45 -7.58 16.29
C ALA A 190 18.08 -6.28 16.97
N LYS A 191 19.11 -5.51 17.28
CA LYS A 191 18.99 -4.16 17.85
C LYS A 191 19.80 -3.16 17.05
N SER A 192 19.29 -1.92 17.00
CA SER A 192 20.02 -0.77 16.48
C SER A 192 21.21 -0.42 17.39
N PRO A 193 22.16 0.43 16.95
CA PRO A 193 23.23 0.94 17.81
C PRO A 193 22.71 1.67 19.07
N GLN A 194 21.49 2.18 19.05
CA GLN A 194 20.84 2.87 20.17
C GLN A 194 20.14 1.90 21.12
N GLY A 195 20.04 0.61 20.76
CA GLY A 195 19.43 -0.45 21.58
C GLY A 195 17.95 -0.73 21.23
N ASP A 196 17.37 -0.01 20.29
CA ASP A 196 15.99 -0.26 19.83
C ASP A 196 15.90 -1.53 19.02
N VAL A 197 14.70 -2.14 18.98
CA VAL A 197 14.41 -3.29 18.12
C VAL A 197 14.62 -2.92 16.65
N ASN A 198 15.44 -3.72 15.93
CA ASN A 198 15.69 -3.54 14.51
C ASN A 198 15.21 -4.72 13.66
N TYR A 199 14.47 -5.65 14.24
CA TYR A 199 13.85 -6.76 13.52
C TYR A 199 12.75 -6.25 12.59
N TYR A 200 12.88 -6.49 11.27
CA TYR A 200 12.04 -5.84 10.26
C TYR A 200 10.53 -6.08 10.44
N PRO A 201 10.03 -7.29 10.81
CA PRO A 201 8.62 -7.51 11.07
C PRO A 201 8.08 -6.60 12.18
N THR A 202 8.81 -6.53 13.29
CA THR A 202 8.43 -5.70 14.45
C THR A 202 8.47 -4.21 14.12
N VAL A 203 9.51 -3.77 13.39
CA VAL A 203 9.65 -2.35 13.00
C VAL A 203 8.52 -1.95 12.06
N ILE A 204 8.25 -2.73 11.02
CA ILE A 204 7.17 -2.43 10.06
C ILE A 204 5.81 -2.43 10.76
N SER A 205 5.49 -3.47 11.53
CA SER A 205 4.20 -3.57 12.20
C SER A 205 3.94 -2.45 13.22
N ASN A 206 5.02 -1.90 13.83
CA ASN A 206 4.90 -0.82 14.81
C ASN A 206 4.97 0.58 14.22
N LYS A 207 5.76 0.79 13.16
CA LYS A 207 6.07 2.13 12.64
C LYS A 207 5.35 2.47 11.34
N SER A 208 5.02 1.47 10.49
CA SER A 208 4.33 1.75 9.24
C SER A 208 2.91 2.27 9.51
N ASN A 209 2.51 3.28 8.76
CA ASN A 209 1.14 3.78 8.74
C ASN A 209 0.27 3.04 7.72
N TYR A 210 0.86 2.27 6.82
CA TYR A 210 0.19 1.69 5.66
C TYR A 210 0.11 0.17 5.68
N VAL A 211 1.11 -0.53 6.23
CA VAL A 211 1.18 -1.99 6.14
C VAL A 211 1.52 -2.67 7.47
N PHE A 212 1.08 -3.92 7.59
CA PHE A 212 1.55 -4.89 8.56
C PHE A 212 2.42 -5.94 7.85
N TRP A 213 3.43 -6.45 8.56
CA TRP A 213 4.13 -7.65 8.14
C TRP A 213 3.27 -8.89 8.40
N MET A 214 3.23 -9.83 7.43
CA MET A 214 2.42 -11.05 7.54
C MET A 214 3.26 -12.32 7.49
N ASP A 215 4.35 -12.36 6.69
CA ASP A 215 5.23 -13.51 6.61
C ASP A 215 6.60 -13.15 6.02
N HIS A 216 7.54 -14.08 6.13
CA HIS A 216 8.84 -13.97 5.47
C HIS A 216 8.75 -14.33 4.00
N ASN A 217 9.66 -13.76 3.18
CA ASN A 217 9.83 -14.18 1.81
C ASN A 217 10.20 -15.67 1.76
N THR A 218 9.48 -16.46 0.97
CA THR A 218 9.67 -17.91 0.84
C THR A 218 11.03 -18.33 0.29
N SER A 219 11.73 -17.43 -0.43
CA SER A 219 13.08 -17.64 -0.90
C SER A 219 14.15 -17.33 0.16
N GLY A 220 13.75 -16.73 1.28
CA GLY A 220 14.63 -16.40 2.40
C GLY A 220 14.84 -17.60 3.32
N THR A 221 16.09 -17.90 3.64
CA THR A 221 16.42 -18.96 4.60
C THR A 221 16.92 -18.34 5.90
N ASN A 222 16.51 -18.91 7.03
CA ASN A 222 16.84 -18.48 8.40
C ASN A 222 16.24 -17.13 8.83
N TRP A 223 15.40 -16.49 8.00
CA TRP A 223 14.76 -15.25 8.40
C TRP A 223 13.90 -15.48 9.64
N GLY A 224 14.01 -14.60 10.63
CA GLY A 224 13.35 -14.77 11.93
C GLY A 224 14.16 -15.55 12.97
N ASN A 225 15.29 -16.15 12.61
CA ASN A 225 16.21 -16.74 13.57
C ASN A 225 16.98 -15.66 14.35
N ALA A 226 17.58 -16.01 15.49
CA ALA A 226 18.50 -15.14 16.20
C ALA A 226 19.81 -14.96 15.40
N ALA A 227 20.48 -13.82 15.58
CA ALA A 227 21.70 -13.46 14.84
C ALA A 227 22.90 -14.39 15.12
N ALA A 228 22.95 -15.00 16.31
CA ALA A 228 24.12 -15.76 16.78
C ALA A 228 24.45 -16.95 15.86
N GLY A 229 25.58 -16.88 15.16
CA GLY A 229 26.08 -17.92 14.25
C GLY A 229 25.20 -18.14 13.01
N THR A 230 24.25 -17.26 12.72
CA THR A 230 23.28 -17.44 11.65
C THR A 230 23.73 -16.71 10.38
N THR A 231 23.78 -17.44 9.26
CA THR A 231 23.88 -16.86 7.92
C THR A 231 22.49 -16.76 7.32
N PHE A 232 22.05 -15.53 7.04
CA PHE A 232 20.79 -15.27 6.36
C PHE A 232 21.03 -15.33 4.85
N THR A 233 20.39 -16.29 4.18
CA THR A 233 20.64 -16.53 2.75
C THR A 233 20.25 -15.29 1.93
N ALA A 234 21.13 -14.91 1.02
CA ALA A 234 20.89 -13.85 0.07
C ALA A 234 19.74 -14.25 -0.89
N VAL A 235 18.85 -13.31 -1.13
CA VAL A 235 17.89 -13.36 -2.24
C VAL A 235 18.38 -12.32 -3.23
N ASP A 236 18.77 -12.76 -4.43
CA ASP A 236 19.57 -11.95 -5.36
C ASP A 236 18.76 -10.93 -6.17
N VAL A 237 17.43 -10.95 -6.03
CA VAL A 237 16.54 -10.04 -6.75
C VAL A 237 15.63 -9.32 -5.75
N PRO A 238 15.37 -8.02 -5.92
CA PRO A 238 14.36 -7.34 -5.14
C PRO A 238 12.99 -7.95 -5.39
N THR A 239 12.16 -7.99 -4.36
CA THR A 239 10.77 -8.42 -4.53
C THR A 239 9.84 -7.21 -4.57
N SER A 240 8.81 -7.28 -5.38
CA SER A 240 7.72 -6.31 -5.44
C SER A 240 6.41 -7.05 -5.24
N GLU A 241 5.66 -6.70 -4.21
CA GLU A 241 4.39 -7.32 -3.85
C GLU A 241 3.29 -6.27 -3.84
N SER A 242 2.43 -6.29 -4.86
CA SER A 242 1.23 -5.46 -4.92
C SER A 242 0.16 -6.07 -4.03
N LEU A 243 -0.41 -5.28 -3.14
CA LEU A 243 -1.49 -5.75 -2.28
C LEU A 243 -2.79 -5.84 -3.08
N SER A 244 -3.63 -6.80 -2.74
CA SER A 244 -4.89 -7.06 -3.44
C SER A 244 -5.95 -7.64 -2.51
N GLY A 245 -7.19 -7.76 -3.01
CA GLY A 245 -8.29 -8.34 -2.24
C GLY A 245 -8.90 -7.41 -1.19
N GLY A 246 -8.47 -6.14 -1.13
CA GLY A 246 -9.12 -5.11 -0.32
C GLY A 246 -10.49 -4.80 -0.89
N LEU A 247 -11.50 -4.79 -0.03
CA LEU A 247 -12.88 -4.46 -0.39
C LEU A 247 -13.42 -3.43 0.59
N ASP A 248 -14.11 -2.44 0.07
CA ASP A 248 -14.88 -1.54 0.90
C ASP A 248 -16.09 -2.26 1.48
N GLY A 249 -16.47 -1.88 2.68
CA GLY A 249 -17.66 -2.43 3.31
C GLY A 249 -18.92 -2.09 2.52
N THR A 250 -19.91 -2.93 2.62
CA THR A 250 -21.27 -2.60 2.17
C THR A 250 -21.85 -1.49 3.06
N ALA A 251 -22.82 -0.73 2.52
CA ALA A 251 -23.57 0.23 3.33
C ALA A 251 -24.17 -0.49 4.56
N SER A 252 -24.04 0.15 5.72
CA SER A 252 -24.59 -0.41 6.96
C SER A 252 -26.10 -0.57 6.86
N THR A 253 -26.62 -1.69 7.33
CA THR A 253 -28.06 -1.91 7.45
C THR A 253 -28.63 -1.08 8.61
N ASP A 254 -29.95 -0.83 8.61
CA ASP A 254 -30.63 -0.14 9.71
C ASP A 254 -30.41 -0.82 11.06
N GLY A 255 -30.28 -2.15 11.08
CA GLY A 255 -29.99 -2.92 12.28
C GLY A 255 -28.58 -2.68 12.84
N GLU A 256 -27.59 -2.57 11.97
CA GLU A 256 -26.21 -2.25 12.34
C GLU A 256 -26.06 -0.80 12.80
N LEU A 257 -26.73 0.13 12.09
CA LEU A 257 -26.80 1.53 12.53
C LEU A 257 -27.46 1.63 13.91
N LYS A 258 -28.58 0.94 14.11
CA LYS A 258 -29.26 0.88 15.41
C LYS A 258 -28.32 0.42 16.52
N ALA A 259 -27.61 -0.70 16.31
CA ALA A 259 -26.65 -1.24 17.29
C ALA A 259 -25.53 -0.22 17.62
N GLY A 260 -25.04 0.52 16.61
CA GLY A 260 -24.05 1.58 16.82
C GLY A 260 -24.61 2.76 17.63
N TYR A 261 -25.80 3.23 17.32
CA TYR A 261 -26.44 4.35 18.03
C TYR A 261 -26.92 3.95 19.45
N GLU A 262 -27.27 2.69 19.70
CA GLU A 262 -27.64 2.19 21.03
C GLU A 262 -26.50 2.30 22.06
N LEU A 263 -25.23 2.40 21.63
CA LEU A 263 -24.10 2.69 22.52
C LEU A 263 -24.22 4.05 23.20
N PHE A 264 -25.03 4.96 22.67
CA PHE A 264 -25.30 6.29 23.22
C PHE A 264 -26.62 6.35 24.02
N ASN A 265 -27.26 5.23 24.31
CA ASN A 265 -28.58 5.20 24.97
C ASN A 265 -28.52 5.56 26.47
N ASP A 266 -27.36 5.41 27.09
CA ASP A 266 -27.16 5.73 28.51
C ASP A 266 -26.73 7.19 28.70
N ALA A 267 -27.65 8.01 29.23
CA ALA A 267 -27.42 9.43 29.50
C ALA A 267 -26.41 9.70 30.64
N ASP A 268 -26.19 8.73 31.52
CA ASP A 268 -25.27 8.91 32.66
C ASP A 268 -23.81 8.73 32.25
N THR A 269 -23.55 7.95 31.19
CA THR A 269 -22.19 7.65 30.72
C THR A 269 -21.74 8.51 29.55
N VAL A 270 -22.66 8.96 28.68
CA VAL A 270 -22.34 9.72 27.47
C VAL A 270 -23.23 10.96 27.37
N ASP A 271 -22.62 12.14 27.36
CA ASP A 271 -23.33 13.43 27.18
C ASP A 271 -23.56 13.71 25.69
N VAL A 272 -24.83 13.64 25.24
CA VAL A 272 -25.26 13.88 23.85
C VAL A 272 -26.50 14.76 23.85
N GLY A 273 -26.41 15.97 23.28
CA GLY A 273 -27.56 16.88 23.13
C GLY A 273 -28.26 16.76 21.76
N LEU A 274 -27.55 16.32 20.70
CA LEU A 274 -28.06 16.24 19.34
C LEU A 274 -27.71 14.88 18.71
N ILE A 275 -28.67 14.25 18.04
CA ILE A 275 -28.50 13.04 17.24
C ILE A 275 -28.83 13.38 15.79
N ILE A 276 -27.90 13.17 14.89
CA ILE A 276 -28.08 13.39 13.44
C ILE A 276 -28.24 12.03 12.77
N ALA A 277 -29.32 11.85 11.98
CA ALA A 277 -29.62 10.57 11.35
C ALA A 277 -28.58 10.13 10.29
N GLY A 278 -27.77 11.06 9.78
CA GLY A 278 -26.76 10.76 8.76
C GLY A 278 -27.38 10.50 7.38
N PRO A 279 -26.68 9.79 6.50
CA PRO A 279 -27.12 9.58 5.12
C PRO A 279 -28.20 8.51 4.98
N SER A 280 -28.51 7.75 6.04
CA SER A 280 -29.59 6.77 6.00
C SER A 280 -30.95 7.47 6.14
N GLY A 281 -31.69 7.53 5.04
CA GLY A 281 -33.03 8.07 4.99
C GLY A 281 -34.13 7.05 5.23
N SER A 282 -33.88 5.95 5.93
CA SER A 282 -34.88 4.95 6.25
C SER A 282 -35.77 5.41 7.42
N ALA A 283 -37.07 5.31 7.26
CA ALA A 283 -38.05 5.59 8.34
C ALA A 283 -37.79 4.71 9.57
N SER A 284 -37.39 3.44 9.36
CA SER A 284 -37.03 2.51 10.44
C SER A 284 -35.83 2.98 11.23
N HIS A 285 -34.80 3.50 10.55
CA HIS A 285 -33.63 4.07 11.22
C HIS A 285 -33.99 5.29 12.05
N ILE A 286 -34.74 6.22 11.49
CA ILE A 286 -35.17 7.42 12.20
C ILE A 286 -36.02 7.06 13.42
N ASP A 287 -36.95 6.11 13.33
CA ASP A 287 -37.72 5.62 14.46
C ASP A 287 -36.87 4.99 15.57
N ASN A 288 -35.77 4.30 15.21
CA ASN A 288 -34.81 3.80 16.17
C ASN A 288 -34.11 4.95 16.93
N LEU A 289 -33.70 6.01 16.22
CA LEU A 289 -33.06 7.19 16.84
C LEU A 289 -34.03 7.94 17.75
N ILE A 290 -35.31 8.09 17.33
CA ILE A 290 -36.37 8.67 18.16
C ILE A 290 -36.52 7.86 19.45
N THR A 291 -36.49 6.53 19.38
CA THR A 291 -36.56 5.67 20.57
C THR A 291 -35.43 5.98 21.56
N ILE A 292 -34.19 6.16 21.06
CA ILE A 292 -33.07 6.55 21.90
C ILE A 292 -33.29 7.90 22.56
N ALA A 293 -33.75 8.91 21.79
CA ALA A 293 -33.99 10.26 22.33
C ALA A 293 -35.14 10.28 23.36
N GLU A 294 -36.20 9.51 23.13
CA GLU A 294 -37.32 9.37 24.08
C GLU A 294 -36.90 8.65 25.38
N ASN A 295 -36.00 7.70 25.32
CA ASN A 295 -35.44 7.03 26.49
C ASN A 295 -34.52 7.96 27.28
N ARG A 296 -33.65 8.69 26.60
CA ARG A 296 -32.71 9.62 27.20
C ARG A 296 -33.35 10.88 27.77
N LYS A 297 -34.26 11.50 27.02
CA LYS A 297 -34.96 12.77 27.37
C LYS A 297 -34.10 14.01 27.42
N ASP A 298 -32.82 13.93 27.08
CA ASP A 298 -31.83 15.01 27.12
C ASP A 298 -31.30 15.42 25.73
N CYS A 299 -31.79 14.77 24.67
CA CYS A 299 -31.33 15.03 23.30
C CYS A 299 -32.48 15.09 22.29
N VAL A 300 -32.20 15.62 21.10
CA VAL A 300 -33.12 15.78 19.98
C VAL A 300 -32.53 15.17 18.72
N VAL A 301 -33.36 14.44 17.95
CA VAL A 301 -33.00 13.85 16.65
C VAL A 301 -33.22 14.85 15.53
N PHE A 302 -32.28 14.98 14.62
CA PHE A 302 -32.41 15.69 13.35
C PHE A 302 -32.46 14.70 12.20
N ALA A 303 -33.52 14.71 11.42
CA ALA A 303 -33.74 13.80 10.33
C ALA A 303 -34.19 14.54 9.06
N SER A 304 -33.68 14.07 7.92
CA SER A 304 -34.01 14.55 6.58
C SER A 304 -34.76 13.46 5.80
N PRO A 305 -35.55 13.81 4.78
CA PRO A 305 -36.16 12.83 3.87
C PRO A 305 -35.09 12.09 3.08
N GLN A 306 -35.46 11.03 2.37
CA GLN A 306 -34.51 10.34 1.49
C GLN A 306 -34.06 11.27 0.37
N ARG A 307 -32.78 11.14 -0.02
CA ARG A 307 -32.24 11.92 -1.15
C ARG A 307 -33.04 11.75 -2.42
N SER A 308 -33.57 10.54 -2.68
CA SER A 308 -34.43 10.21 -3.82
C SER A 308 -35.74 10.95 -3.83
N ASP A 309 -36.22 11.42 -2.67
CA ASP A 309 -37.51 12.11 -2.55
C ASP A 309 -37.43 13.56 -3.03
N VAL A 310 -36.24 14.12 -3.07
CA VAL A 310 -36.03 15.56 -3.36
C VAL A 310 -35.05 15.78 -4.52
N VAL A 311 -33.95 15.05 -4.59
CA VAL A 311 -32.86 15.31 -5.57
C VAL A 311 -33.19 14.70 -6.93
N ASN A 312 -32.94 15.46 -8.00
CA ASN A 312 -33.24 15.10 -9.40
C ASN A 312 -34.77 14.97 -9.74
N ILE A 313 -35.64 15.53 -8.91
CA ILE A 313 -37.08 15.64 -9.21
C ILE A 313 -37.35 17.06 -9.67
N SER A 314 -37.78 17.24 -10.91
CA SER A 314 -38.06 18.56 -11.51
C SER A 314 -39.40 19.18 -11.08
N ASN A 315 -40.34 18.37 -10.63
CA ASN A 315 -41.67 18.84 -10.23
C ASN A 315 -41.74 19.07 -8.71
N SER A 316 -41.90 20.32 -8.30
CA SER A 316 -41.96 20.72 -6.89
C SER A 316 -43.12 20.12 -6.12
N ASN A 317 -44.28 19.90 -6.78
CA ASN A 317 -45.43 19.25 -6.13
C ASN A 317 -45.10 17.78 -5.80
N THR A 318 -44.40 17.10 -6.70
CA THR A 318 -43.94 15.72 -6.45
C THR A 318 -42.92 15.67 -5.31
N GLN A 319 -41.95 16.62 -5.28
CA GLN A 319 -41.01 16.72 -4.15
C GLN A 319 -41.75 16.91 -2.83
N THR A 320 -42.72 17.84 -2.79
CA THR A 320 -43.51 18.10 -1.58
C THR A 320 -44.29 16.86 -1.15
N ALA A 321 -44.95 16.18 -2.09
CA ALA A 321 -45.69 14.96 -1.80
C ALA A 321 -44.81 13.87 -1.22
N ASN A 322 -43.64 13.61 -1.83
CA ASN A 322 -42.69 12.61 -1.36
C ASN A 322 -42.21 12.90 0.07
N VAL A 323 -41.84 14.16 0.36
CA VAL A 323 -41.39 14.56 1.70
C VAL A 323 -42.50 14.38 2.74
N VAL A 324 -43.73 14.77 2.40
CA VAL A 324 -44.90 14.61 3.30
C VAL A 324 -45.21 13.12 3.52
N ASP A 325 -45.20 12.31 2.47
CA ASP A 325 -45.43 10.87 2.57
C ASP A 325 -44.37 10.17 3.40
N PHE A 326 -43.11 10.56 3.24
CA PHE A 326 -42.00 10.03 4.04
C PHE A 326 -42.21 10.32 5.54
N PHE A 327 -42.45 11.57 5.91
CA PHE A 327 -42.63 11.94 7.32
C PHE A 327 -43.97 11.45 7.91
N ASN A 328 -45.00 11.24 7.12
CA ASN A 328 -46.23 10.58 7.57
C ASN A 328 -46.01 9.11 7.97
N GLY A 329 -44.96 8.47 7.45
CA GLY A 329 -44.53 7.12 7.82
C GLY A 329 -43.79 7.04 9.16
N ILE A 330 -43.41 8.19 9.75
CA ILE A 330 -42.65 8.26 11.01
C ILE A 330 -43.61 8.68 12.12
N ARG A 331 -43.48 8.09 13.30
CA ARG A 331 -44.34 8.40 14.45
C ARG A 331 -44.16 9.85 14.91
N SER A 332 -45.24 10.46 15.38
CA SER A 332 -45.25 11.79 15.98
C SER A 332 -44.50 11.79 17.32
N THR A 333 -43.58 12.74 17.51
CA THR A 333 -42.81 12.87 18.74
C THR A 333 -42.35 14.33 18.94
N SER A 334 -42.08 14.71 20.19
CA SER A 334 -41.46 16.00 20.52
C SER A 334 -39.92 15.92 20.56
N TYR A 335 -39.33 14.75 20.32
CA TYR A 335 -37.88 14.50 20.37
C TYR A 335 -37.22 14.47 18.99
N ALA A 336 -37.92 14.84 17.93
CA ALA A 336 -37.36 14.90 16.60
C ALA A 336 -37.70 16.21 15.88
N VAL A 337 -36.74 16.67 15.07
CA VAL A 337 -36.89 17.79 14.13
C VAL A 337 -36.67 17.26 12.74
N PHE A 338 -37.60 17.56 11.83
CA PHE A 338 -37.56 17.16 10.43
C PHE A 338 -37.27 18.37 9.55
N ASP A 339 -36.24 18.26 8.70
CA ASP A 339 -36.01 19.21 7.64
C ASP A 339 -36.57 18.70 6.30
N SER A 340 -36.69 19.59 5.30
CA SER A 340 -37.35 19.26 4.04
C SER A 340 -36.41 19.20 2.85
N GLY A 341 -35.13 19.38 3.00
CA GLY A 341 -34.36 19.60 1.82
C GLY A 341 -32.87 19.20 1.82
N TYR A 342 -32.35 19.25 0.61
CA TYR A 342 -30.92 19.03 0.32
C TYR A 342 -30.32 20.30 -0.26
N LYS A 343 -29.10 20.62 0.13
CA LYS A 343 -28.32 21.71 -0.42
C LYS A 343 -27.21 21.17 -1.30
N TYR A 344 -27.07 21.72 -2.49
CA TYR A 344 -25.95 21.44 -3.38
C TYR A 344 -24.76 22.30 -2.93
N CYS A 345 -23.68 21.67 -2.53
CA CYS A 345 -22.47 22.33 -2.02
C CYS A 345 -21.24 21.76 -2.69
N TYR A 346 -20.25 22.62 -2.90
CA TYR A 346 -18.91 22.19 -3.33
C TYR A 346 -18.14 21.58 -2.16
N ASP A 347 -17.67 20.34 -2.35
CA ASP A 347 -16.75 19.69 -1.44
C ASP A 347 -15.32 20.07 -1.84
N ARG A 348 -14.72 20.97 -1.07
CA ARG A 348 -13.37 21.47 -1.30
C ARG A 348 -12.25 20.44 -1.07
N TYR A 349 -12.55 19.33 -0.41
CA TYR A 349 -11.56 18.29 -0.10
C TYR A 349 -11.47 17.25 -1.21
N SER A 350 -12.60 16.91 -1.80
CA SER A 350 -12.67 15.95 -2.91
C SER A 350 -12.75 16.62 -4.28
N ASP A 351 -12.75 17.97 -4.35
CA ASP A 351 -12.88 18.77 -5.58
C ASP A 351 -14.13 18.41 -6.43
N VAL A 352 -15.23 18.15 -5.76
CA VAL A 352 -16.52 17.78 -6.38
C VAL A 352 -17.70 18.57 -5.78
N TYR A 353 -18.81 18.63 -6.56
CA TYR A 353 -20.07 19.18 -6.06
C TYR A 353 -21.00 18.09 -5.59
#